data_9018cc016332c241e57f2e292161a9dd
#
_entry.id   9018cc016332c241e57f2e292161a9dd
#
_cell.length_a   1.000
_cell.length_b   1.000
_cell.length_c   1.000
_cell.angle_alpha   90.00
_cell.angle_beta   90.00
_cell.angle_gamma   90.00
#
_symmetry.space_group_name_H-M   'P 1'
#
loop_
_entity.id
_entity.type
_entity.pdbx_description
1 polymer ?
#
loop_
_entity_poly.entity_id
_entity_poly.type
_entity_poly.pdbx_seq_one_letter_code
_entity_poly.pdbx_strand_id
1 'polypeptide(L)'
;DYFNSLPDSSDIKKEFQILTEKYFNLDEIKSWLKENLQPGSIDVNIMTKVDKDNYSKGEKLPVEFNDAHAALRGYANSNLKSSIILSAGMNPRLYAYIENFDDFFPDENGEIKKKIVLKVSDYRSALIQGKFFAKKGLWVSEYRIESGLNCGGHAFATEGYLMGPILEEFKNNRKDLIQSVNQILI
;
A
#
# COMPACT_ATOMS: atom_id res chain seq x y z
N ASP A 1 -1.81 23.25 -11.53
CA ASP A 1 -2.85 22.21 -11.71
C ASP A 1 -3.44 21.75 -10.37
N TYR A 2 -2.63 21.41 -9.32
CA TYR A 2 -3.13 20.95 -8.02
C TYR A 2 -4.18 21.91 -7.41
N PHE A 3 -3.84 23.18 -7.22
CA PHE A 3 -4.75 24.15 -6.62
C PHE A 3 -5.96 24.45 -7.50
N ASN A 4 -5.82 24.39 -8.83
CA ASN A 4 -6.94 24.57 -9.76
C ASN A 4 -7.95 23.42 -9.69
N SER A 5 -7.53 22.23 -9.28
CA SER A 5 -8.41 21.07 -9.12
C SER A 5 -9.20 21.07 -7.81
N LEU A 6 -8.82 21.92 -6.85
CA LEU A 6 -9.55 22.05 -5.58
C LEU A 6 -10.90 22.76 -5.77
N PRO A 7 -11.90 22.47 -4.91
CA PRO A 7 -13.17 23.20 -4.91
C PRO A 7 -12.97 24.70 -4.72
N ASP A 8 -13.83 25.52 -5.33
CA ASP A 8 -13.76 26.99 -5.20
C ASP A 8 -14.01 27.50 -3.78
N SER A 9 -14.65 26.68 -2.95
CA SER A 9 -14.82 26.94 -1.51
C SER A 9 -13.55 26.72 -0.69
N SER A 10 -12.52 26.12 -1.26
CA SER A 10 -11.26 25.82 -0.56
C SER A 10 -10.49 27.09 -0.22
N ASP A 11 -10.20 27.29 1.06
CA ASP A 11 -9.46 28.46 1.52
C ASP A 11 -8.02 28.46 1.01
N ILE A 12 -7.37 27.30 0.98
CA ILE A 12 -6.01 27.15 0.44
C ILE A 12 -5.94 27.48 -1.06
N LYS A 13 -7.01 27.21 -1.85
CA LYS A 13 -7.09 27.63 -3.24
C LYS A 13 -7.13 29.14 -3.36
N LYS A 14 -7.94 29.80 -2.54
CA LYS A 14 -8.08 31.26 -2.52
C LYS A 14 -6.77 31.93 -2.11
N GLU A 15 -6.11 31.42 -1.07
CA GLU A 15 -4.81 31.92 -0.63
C GLU A 15 -3.75 31.81 -1.73
N PHE A 16 -3.70 30.67 -2.43
CA PHE A 16 -2.78 30.48 -3.55
C PHE A 16 -3.06 31.47 -4.69
N GLN A 17 -4.32 31.71 -5.02
CA GLN A 17 -4.71 32.67 -6.05
C GLN A 17 -4.26 34.09 -5.67
N ILE A 18 -4.52 34.52 -4.44
CA ILE A 18 -4.09 35.84 -3.92
C ILE A 18 -2.56 35.97 -3.98
N LEU A 19 -1.84 34.92 -3.58
CA LEU A 19 -0.38 34.91 -3.59
C LEU A 19 0.20 35.05 -5.00
N THR A 20 -0.41 34.37 -5.97
CA THR A 20 0.04 34.40 -7.37
C THR A 20 -0.39 35.63 -8.15
N GLU A 21 -1.49 36.29 -7.77
CA GLU A 21 -1.97 37.51 -8.39
C GLU A 21 -1.27 38.78 -7.90
N LYS A 22 -0.95 38.86 -6.59
CA LYS A 22 -0.40 40.06 -5.97
C LYS A 22 1.10 40.22 -6.06
N TYR A 23 1.85 39.13 -6.04
CA TYR A 23 3.33 39.18 -5.93
C TYR A 23 3.96 38.06 -6.74
N PHE A 24 4.68 38.42 -7.80
CA PHE A 24 5.49 37.47 -8.54
C PHE A 24 6.86 37.27 -7.86
N ASN A 25 6.85 36.88 -6.59
CA ASN A 25 8.06 36.48 -5.86
C ASN A 25 8.15 34.96 -5.81
N LEU A 26 8.99 34.38 -6.67
CA LEU A 26 9.16 32.93 -6.78
C LEU A 26 9.62 32.26 -5.46
N ASP A 27 10.42 32.95 -4.66
CA ASP A 27 10.92 32.37 -3.42
C ASP A 27 9.86 32.34 -2.31
N GLU A 28 9.01 33.36 -2.29
CA GLU A 28 7.83 33.39 -1.40
C GLU A 28 6.81 32.31 -1.78
N ILE A 29 6.51 32.16 -3.08
CA ILE A 29 5.64 31.10 -3.57
C ILE A 29 6.22 29.71 -3.23
N LYS A 30 7.53 29.49 -3.43
CA LYS A 30 8.17 28.22 -3.08
C LYS A 30 8.11 27.93 -1.58
N SER A 31 8.30 28.93 -0.73
CA SER A 31 8.21 28.75 0.73
C SER A 31 6.79 28.42 1.14
N TRP A 32 5.81 29.17 0.63
CA TRP A 32 4.40 28.89 0.88
C TRP A 32 3.99 27.49 0.40
N LEU A 33 4.46 27.05 -0.80
CA LEU A 33 4.21 25.71 -1.32
C LEU A 33 4.78 24.61 -0.42
N LYS A 34 5.97 24.80 0.15
CA LYS A 34 6.55 23.81 1.07
C LYS A 34 5.74 23.63 2.35
N GLU A 35 5.10 24.68 2.81
CA GLU A 35 4.31 24.68 4.05
C GLU A 35 2.88 24.18 3.83
N ASN A 36 2.29 24.48 2.67
CA ASN A 36 0.86 24.28 2.41
C ASN A 36 0.55 23.16 1.41
N LEU A 37 1.52 22.73 0.59
CA LEU A 37 1.32 21.63 -0.32
C LEU A 37 1.42 20.31 0.45
N GLN A 38 0.33 19.59 0.52
CA GLN A 38 0.32 18.20 1.00
C GLN A 38 0.35 17.26 -0.21
N PRO A 39 1.53 16.80 -0.62
CA PRO A 39 1.63 15.85 -1.72
C PRO A 39 0.90 14.57 -1.33
N GLY A 40 0.20 13.97 -2.27
CA GLY A 40 -0.38 12.66 -2.08
C GLY A 40 0.70 11.59 -1.84
N SER A 41 0.28 10.43 -1.40
CA SER A 41 1.15 9.28 -1.24
C SER A 41 1.56 8.72 -2.61
N ILE A 42 2.84 8.36 -2.76
CA ILE A 42 3.33 7.59 -3.91
C ILE A 42 3.38 6.14 -3.49
N ASP A 43 2.27 5.42 -3.70
CA ASP A 43 2.18 4.01 -3.36
C ASP A 43 2.74 3.13 -4.47
N VAL A 44 3.42 2.05 -4.09
CA VAL A 44 4.00 1.08 -5.03
C VAL A 44 3.17 -0.20 -5.02
N ASN A 45 2.64 -0.60 -6.18
CA ASN A 45 1.90 -1.84 -6.33
C ASN A 45 2.80 -2.93 -6.89
N ILE A 46 2.88 -4.07 -6.19
CA ILE A 46 3.56 -5.27 -6.66
C ILE A 46 2.55 -6.38 -6.88
N MET A 47 2.48 -6.88 -8.12
CA MET A 47 1.73 -8.09 -8.45
C MET A 47 2.52 -9.32 -7.98
N THR A 48 2.13 -9.88 -6.86
CA THR A 48 2.88 -10.93 -6.15
C THR A 48 3.01 -12.25 -6.92
N LYS A 49 2.13 -12.49 -7.91
CA LYS A 49 2.20 -13.67 -8.81
C LYS A 49 3.30 -13.54 -9.87
N VAL A 50 3.75 -12.33 -10.16
CA VAL A 50 4.77 -12.04 -11.18
C VAL A 50 6.12 -11.96 -10.49
N ASP A 51 6.58 -13.07 -9.95
CA ASP A 51 7.87 -13.18 -9.26
C ASP A 51 8.76 -14.15 -10.04
N LYS A 52 9.19 -13.70 -11.21
CA LYS A 52 9.96 -14.51 -12.15
C LYS A 52 11.40 -14.69 -11.66
N ASP A 53 11.92 -15.91 -11.79
CA ASP A 53 13.32 -16.22 -11.56
C ASP A 53 14.22 -15.54 -12.60
N ASN A 54 15.32 -14.98 -12.15
CA ASN A 54 16.32 -14.37 -13.02
C ASN A 54 17.60 -15.20 -13.09
N TYR A 55 18.33 -15.10 -14.20
CA TYR A 55 19.52 -15.88 -14.52
C TYR A 55 20.67 -14.96 -14.93
N SER A 56 21.88 -15.34 -14.62
CA SER A 56 23.12 -14.72 -15.10
C SER A 56 24.04 -15.79 -15.64
N LYS A 57 24.51 -15.64 -16.88
CA LYS A 57 25.40 -16.61 -17.57
C LYS A 57 24.87 -18.05 -17.57
N GLY A 58 23.55 -18.23 -17.60
CA GLY A 58 22.87 -19.53 -17.57
C GLY A 58 22.63 -20.12 -16.17
N GLU A 59 23.12 -19.50 -15.12
CA GLU A 59 22.89 -19.91 -13.72
C GLU A 59 21.74 -19.11 -13.12
N LYS A 60 20.89 -19.81 -12.36
CA LYS A 60 19.79 -19.19 -11.63
C LYS A 60 20.35 -18.32 -10.50
N LEU A 61 19.90 -17.07 -10.46
CA LEU A 61 20.24 -16.17 -9.36
C LEU A 61 19.45 -16.49 -8.07
N PRO A 62 19.95 -16.08 -6.91
CA PRO A 62 19.22 -16.12 -5.65
C PRO A 62 17.86 -15.42 -5.74
N VAL A 63 16.92 -15.81 -4.86
CA VAL A 63 15.52 -15.35 -4.87
C VAL A 63 15.38 -13.83 -4.77
N GLU A 64 16.32 -13.16 -4.14
CA GLU A 64 16.37 -11.69 -4.00
C GLU A 64 16.45 -10.96 -5.34
N PHE A 65 16.86 -11.67 -6.38
CA PHE A 65 16.93 -11.15 -7.75
C PHE A 65 15.69 -11.46 -8.58
N ASN A 66 14.71 -12.18 -8.03
CA ASN A 66 13.41 -12.36 -8.67
C ASN A 66 12.72 -11.00 -8.86
N ASP A 67 11.86 -10.88 -9.87
CA ASP A 67 11.30 -9.60 -10.27
C ASP A 67 10.55 -8.87 -9.14
N ALA A 68 9.66 -9.57 -8.43
CA ALA A 68 8.90 -8.97 -7.34
C ALA A 68 9.79 -8.68 -6.11
N HIS A 69 10.76 -9.54 -5.80
CA HIS A 69 11.73 -9.31 -4.74
C HIS A 69 12.63 -8.11 -5.04
N ALA A 70 13.08 -7.97 -6.28
CA ALA A 70 13.90 -6.83 -6.70
C ALA A 70 13.11 -5.51 -6.61
N ALA A 71 11.83 -5.51 -7.04
CA ALA A 71 10.95 -4.37 -6.92
C ALA A 71 10.71 -3.99 -5.45
N LEU A 72 10.41 -4.98 -4.60
CA LEU A 72 10.26 -4.77 -3.16
C LEU A 72 11.53 -4.19 -2.54
N ARG A 73 12.69 -4.73 -2.84
CA ARG A 73 13.99 -4.24 -2.34
C ARG A 73 14.24 -2.80 -2.77
N GLY A 74 13.95 -2.46 -4.03
CA GLY A 74 14.08 -1.10 -4.53
C GLY A 74 13.18 -0.12 -3.78
N TYR A 75 11.94 -0.49 -3.55
CA TYR A 75 11.01 0.30 -2.73
C TYR A 75 11.47 0.40 -1.27
N ALA A 76 11.84 -0.73 -0.65
CA ALA A 76 12.25 -0.78 0.75
C ALA A 76 13.47 0.12 1.04
N ASN A 77 14.42 0.19 0.11
CA ASN A 77 15.62 1.02 0.22
C ASN A 77 15.42 2.47 -0.26
N SER A 78 14.23 2.83 -0.74
CA SER A 78 13.93 4.21 -1.13
C SER A 78 13.66 5.09 0.10
N ASN A 79 13.72 6.41 -0.09
CA ASN A 79 13.36 7.39 0.95
C ASN A 79 11.86 7.68 1.03
N LEU A 80 11.02 6.97 0.29
CA LEU A 80 9.56 7.17 0.29
C LEU A 80 8.97 6.82 1.67
N LYS A 81 8.09 7.70 2.15
CA LYS A 81 7.17 7.43 3.27
C LYS A 81 5.78 7.20 2.68
N SER A 82 5.47 5.94 2.37
CA SER A 82 4.24 5.57 1.63
C SER A 82 3.86 4.11 1.88
N SER A 83 3.03 3.54 1.01
CA SER A 83 2.56 2.16 1.15
C SER A 83 3.04 1.27 0.01
N ILE A 84 3.31 0.01 0.34
CA ILE A 84 3.41 -1.06 -0.65
C ILE A 84 2.06 -1.78 -0.74
N ILE A 85 1.55 -1.90 -1.95
CA ILE A 85 0.29 -2.59 -2.24
C ILE A 85 0.63 -3.95 -2.83
N LEU A 86 0.28 -5.01 -2.12
CA LEU A 86 0.46 -6.39 -2.56
C LEU A 86 -0.83 -6.89 -3.19
N SER A 87 -0.76 -7.26 -4.45
CA SER A 87 -1.93 -7.63 -5.26
C SER A 87 -1.78 -8.99 -5.93
N ALA A 88 -2.90 -9.51 -6.45
CA ALA A 88 -2.99 -10.74 -7.22
C ALA A 88 -2.59 -12.02 -6.45
N GLY A 89 -2.88 -12.09 -5.16
CA GLY A 89 -2.76 -13.29 -4.33
C GLY A 89 -1.54 -13.28 -3.41
N MET A 90 -1.41 -14.35 -2.63
CA MET A 90 -0.37 -14.49 -1.63
C MET A 90 0.92 -15.06 -2.23
N ASN A 91 2.05 -14.44 -1.96
CA ASN A 91 3.39 -14.98 -2.19
C ASN A 91 4.15 -15.05 -0.85
N PRO A 92 4.17 -16.21 -0.18
CA PRO A 92 4.77 -16.34 1.16
C PRO A 92 6.26 -15.99 1.21
N ARG A 93 7.02 -16.26 0.14
CA ARG A 93 8.45 -15.93 0.07
C ARG A 93 8.66 -14.41 0.00
N LEU A 94 7.92 -13.75 -0.86
CA LEU A 94 7.96 -12.29 -0.99
C LEU A 94 7.50 -11.61 0.32
N TYR A 95 6.45 -12.13 0.95
CA TYR A 95 5.94 -11.60 2.22
C TYR A 95 6.97 -11.77 3.35
N ALA A 96 7.62 -12.92 3.41
CA ALA A 96 8.70 -13.16 4.36
C ALA A 96 9.89 -12.23 4.13
N TYR A 97 10.17 -11.85 2.89
CA TYR A 97 11.30 -11.00 2.57
C TYR A 97 11.14 -9.57 3.11
N ILE A 98 9.91 -9.11 3.36
CA ILE A 98 9.62 -7.78 3.95
C ILE A 98 10.24 -7.63 5.34
N GLU A 99 10.32 -8.70 6.13
CA GLU A 99 10.87 -8.66 7.50
C GLU A 99 12.36 -8.24 7.57
N ASN A 100 13.06 -8.23 6.44
CA ASN A 100 14.47 -7.80 6.38
C ASN A 100 14.65 -6.27 6.31
N PHE A 101 13.57 -5.48 6.36
CA PHE A 101 13.63 -4.04 6.17
C PHE A 101 12.95 -3.31 7.34
N ASP A 102 13.73 -2.59 8.11
CA ASP A 102 13.31 -1.90 9.34
C ASP A 102 12.18 -0.88 9.12
N ASP A 103 12.16 -0.22 7.96
CA ASP A 103 11.16 0.78 7.61
C ASP A 103 9.69 0.26 7.61
N PHE A 104 9.48 -1.06 7.65
CA PHE A 104 8.15 -1.68 7.75
C PHE A 104 7.72 -1.95 9.20
N PHE A 105 8.59 -1.71 10.16
CA PHE A 105 8.30 -1.83 11.59
C PHE A 105 8.06 -0.44 12.19
N PRO A 106 7.36 -0.38 13.34
CA PRO A 106 7.17 0.89 14.03
C PRO A 106 8.50 1.43 14.57
N ASP A 107 8.69 2.73 14.45
CA ASP A 107 9.78 3.46 15.08
C ASP A 107 9.54 3.67 16.60
N GLU A 108 10.41 4.43 17.26
CA GLU A 108 10.32 4.76 18.70
C GLU A 108 9.02 5.49 19.08
N ASN A 109 8.36 6.13 18.10
CA ASN A 109 7.09 6.84 18.28
C ASN A 109 5.88 5.96 17.90
N GLY A 110 6.11 4.73 17.46
CA GLY A 110 5.07 3.83 16.95
C GLY A 110 4.64 4.14 15.51
N GLU A 111 5.37 4.98 14.77
CA GLU A 111 5.07 5.28 13.37
C GLU A 111 5.74 4.27 12.43
N ILE A 112 4.97 3.80 11.44
CA ILE A 112 5.46 2.92 10.38
C ILE A 112 5.72 3.76 9.12
N LYS A 113 6.96 3.85 8.69
CA LYS A 113 7.38 4.63 7.52
C LYS A 113 6.88 4.02 6.21
N LYS A 114 6.96 2.71 6.07
CA LYS A 114 6.50 1.95 4.90
C LYS A 114 5.37 1.02 5.28
N LYS A 115 4.16 1.35 4.86
CA LYS A 115 2.95 0.63 5.25
C LYS A 115 2.67 -0.53 4.29
N ILE A 116 2.09 -1.61 4.81
CA ILE A 116 1.65 -2.75 4.02
C ILE A 116 0.15 -2.62 3.76
N VAL A 117 -0.22 -2.68 2.49
CA VAL A 117 -1.59 -2.72 2.00
C VAL A 117 -1.84 -4.03 1.27
N LEU A 118 -2.87 -4.75 1.64
CA LEU A 118 -3.30 -5.98 0.97
C LEU A 118 -4.53 -5.75 0.11
N LYS A 119 -4.46 -6.14 -1.15
CA LYS A 119 -5.63 -6.24 -2.02
C LYS A 119 -6.22 -7.64 -1.88
N VAL A 120 -7.47 -7.71 -1.46
CA VAL A 120 -8.16 -8.96 -1.12
C VAL A 120 -9.55 -9.01 -1.73
N SER A 121 -10.00 -10.20 -2.13
CA SER A 121 -11.34 -10.41 -2.70
C SER A 121 -12.34 -11.00 -1.71
N ASP A 122 -11.89 -11.48 -0.55
CA ASP A 122 -12.72 -12.10 0.47
C ASP A 122 -12.12 -11.98 1.86
N TYR A 123 -12.97 -12.11 2.88
CA TYR A 123 -12.59 -11.99 4.28
C TYR A 123 -11.59 -13.06 4.75
N ARG A 124 -11.76 -14.31 4.29
CA ARG A 124 -10.88 -15.42 4.66
C ARG A 124 -9.45 -15.16 4.17
N SER A 125 -9.31 -14.66 2.95
CA SER A 125 -8.02 -14.28 2.37
C SER A 125 -7.35 -13.15 3.18
N ALA A 126 -8.13 -12.14 3.57
CA ALA A 126 -7.63 -11.05 4.42
C ALA A 126 -7.10 -11.57 5.77
N LEU A 127 -7.87 -12.44 6.42
CA LEU A 127 -7.50 -13.01 7.72
C LEU A 127 -6.23 -13.88 7.63
N ILE A 128 -6.12 -14.74 6.62
CA ILE A 128 -4.96 -15.62 6.43
C ILE A 128 -3.70 -14.79 6.18
N GLN A 129 -3.78 -13.82 5.27
CA GLN A 129 -2.64 -12.98 4.91
C GLN A 129 -2.25 -12.03 6.07
N GLY A 130 -3.21 -11.45 6.77
CA GLY A 130 -2.97 -10.62 7.95
C GLY A 130 -2.27 -11.40 9.06
N LYS A 131 -2.74 -12.61 9.37
CA LYS A 131 -2.08 -13.49 10.36
C LYS A 131 -0.68 -13.92 9.93
N PHE A 132 -0.44 -14.08 8.63
CA PHE A 132 0.91 -14.39 8.14
C PHE A 132 1.90 -13.25 8.44
N PHE A 133 1.50 -12.00 8.17
CA PHE A 133 2.32 -10.84 8.49
C PHE A 133 2.50 -10.64 9.99
N ALA A 134 1.43 -10.79 10.76
CA ALA A 134 1.48 -10.66 12.22
C ALA A 134 2.47 -11.62 12.89
N LYS A 135 2.56 -12.87 12.40
CA LYS A 135 3.56 -13.85 12.88
C LYS A 135 5.01 -13.42 12.63
N LYS A 136 5.23 -12.42 11.80
CA LYS A 136 6.53 -11.83 11.48
C LYS A 136 6.75 -10.47 12.14
N GLY A 137 5.85 -10.07 13.03
CA GLY A 137 5.88 -8.76 13.67
C GLY A 137 5.48 -7.60 12.74
N LEU A 138 4.90 -7.90 11.57
CA LEU A 138 4.53 -6.91 10.57
C LEU A 138 3.04 -6.58 10.64
N TRP A 139 2.72 -5.29 10.55
CA TRP A 139 1.35 -4.79 10.58
C TRP A 139 0.79 -4.52 9.18
N VAL A 140 -0.38 -5.06 8.87
CA VAL A 140 -1.15 -4.70 7.68
C VAL A 140 -1.98 -3.46 7.99
N SER A 141 -1.59 -2.33 7.38
CA SER A 141 -2.21 -1.03 7.65
C SER A 141 -3.55 -0.84 6.96
N GLU A 142 -3.76 -1.52 5.83
CA GLU A 142 -4.99 -1.37 5.03
C GLU A 142 -5.32 -2.67 4.29
N TYR A 143 -6.61 -2.99 4.22
CA TYR A 143 -7.16 -4.01 3.34
C TYR A 143 -8.01 -3.33 2.26
N ARG A 144 -7.58 -3.39 1.01
CA ARG A 144 -8.36 -2.93 -0.15
C ARG A 144 -9.18 -4.08 -0.70
N ILE A 145 -10.49 -3.97 -0.53
CA ILE A 145 -11.42 -5.01 -0.95
C ILE A 145 -11.75 -4.80 -2.43
N GLU A 146 -11.46 -5.80 -3.24
CA GLU A 146 -11.74 -5.80 -4.67
C GLU A 146 -12.63 -6.98 -5.04
N SER A 147 -13.42 -6.83 -6.10
CA SER A 147 -14.08 -7.99 -6.69
C SER A 147 -13.05 -8.93 -7.33
N GLY A 148 -13.28 -10.23 -7.28
CA GLY A 148 -12.42 -11.20 -7.96
C GLY A 148 -12.23 -10.94 -9.45
N LEU A 149 -13.19 -10.26 -10.09
CA LEU A 149 -13.13 -9.81 -11.48
C LEU A 149 -12.04 -8.77 -11.73
N ASN A 150 -11.81 -7.86 -10.78
CA ASN A 150 -10.85 -6.75 -10.93
C ASN A 150 -9.41 -7.12 -10.58
N CYS A 151 -9.22 -8.23 -9.87
CA CYS A 151 -7.89 -8.69 -9.46
C CYS A 151 -7.12 -9.45 -10.53
N GLY A 152 -7.58 -9.50 -11.79
CA GLY A 152 -6.99 -10.36 -12.84
C GLY A 152 -7.07 -11.86 -12.49
N GLY A 153 -7.84 -12.22 -11.48
CA GLY A 153 -8.19 -13.59 -11.14
C GLY A 153 -9.23 -14.14 -12.11
N HIS A 154 -9.24 -15.45 -12.28
CA HIS A 154 -10.33 -16.08 -12.99
C HIS A 154 -11.61 -15.85 -12.20
N ALA A 155 -12.58 -15.18 -12.80
CA ALA A 155 -13.96 -15.19 -12.33
C ALA A 155 -14.47 -16.61 -12.52
N PHE A 156 -14.36 -17.42 -11.49
CA PHE A 156 -15.17 -18.64 -11.48
C PHE A 156 -16.62 -18.16 -11.37
N ALA A 157 -17.42 -18.50 -12.34
CA ALA A 157 -18.86 -18.22 -12.38
C ALA A 157 -19.65 -19.02 -11.31
N THR A 158 -19.02 -19.31 -10.19
CA THR A 158 -19.68 -19.92 -9.05
C THR A 158 -20.28 -18.80 -8.21
N GLU A 159 -21.60 -18.68 -8.28
CA GLU A 159 -22.46 -17.89 -7.39
C GLU A 159 -21.88 -16.50 -7.08
N GLY A 160 -21.64 -15.73 -8.16
CA GLY A 160 -21.00 -14.42 -8.20
C GLY A 160 -21.04 -13.68 -6.88
N TYR A 161 -19.92 -13.63 -6.18
CA TYR A 161 -19.79 -12.76 -5.04
C TYR A 161 -19.82 -11.32 -5.52
N LEU A 162 -21.02 -10.76 -5.50
CA LEU A 162 -21.21 -9.34 -5.73
C LEU A 162 -20.50 -8.57 -4.62
N MET A 163 -19.96 -7.40 -4.95
CA MET A 163 -19.25 -6.56 -3.98
C MET A 163 -20.07 -6.26 -2.72
N GLY A 164 -21.39 -6.10 -2.84
CA GLY A 164 -22.26 -5.83 -1.70
C GLY A 164 -22.15 -6.86 -0.57
N PRO A 165 -22.38 -8.15 -0.82
CA PRO A 165 -22.20 -9.20 0.18
C PRO A 165 -20.80 -9.28 0.76
N ILE A 166 -19.76 -9.11 -0.06
CA ILE A 166 -18.36 -9.11 0.40
C ILE A 166 -18.10 -7.94 1.37
N LEU A 167 -18.53 -6.73 1.01
CA LEU A 167 -18.39 -5.56 1.87
C LEU A 167 -19.16 -5.70 3.18
N GLU A 168 -20.36 -6.31 3.14
CA GLU A 168 -21.14 -6.57 4.35
C GLU A 168 -20.46 -7.59 5.26
N GLU A 169 -19.83 -8.65 4.71
CA GLU A 169 -19.04 -9.62 5.46
C GLU A 169 -17.86 -8.92 6.17
N PHE A 170 -17.10 -8.07 5.46
CA PHE A 170 -16.01 -7.31 6.06
C PHE A 170 -16.48 -6.33 7.13
N LYS A 171 -17.60 -5.64 6.90
CA LYS A 171 -18.19 -4.73 7.88
C LYS A 171 -18.54 -5.45 9.17
N ASN A 172 -19.20 -6.62 9.07
CA ASN A 172 -19.63 -7.38 10.21
C ASN A 172 -18.47 -8.01 11.00
N ASN A 173 -17.41 -8.43 10.31
CA ASN A 173 -16.26 -9.10 10.90
C ASN A 173 -15.02 -8.18 11.10
N ARG A 174 -15.16 -6.87 10.89
CA ARG A 174 -14.03 -5.92 10.97
C ARG A 174 -13.30 -5.97 12.31
N LYS A 175 -14.04 -6.02 13.41
CA LYS A 175 -13.46 -6.07 14.76
C LYS A 175 -12.70 -7.37 14.99
N ASP A 176 -13.26 -8.48 14.56
CA ASP A 176 -12.65 -9.81 14.70
C ASP A 176 -11.38 -9.92 13.88
N LEU A 177 -11.35 -9.34 12.67
CA LEU A 177 -10.15 -9.27 11.85
C LEU A 177 -9.01 -8.56 12.59
N ILE A 178 -9.27 -7.35 13.09
CA ILE A 178 -8.28 -6.54 13.81
C ILE A 178 -7.80 -7.28 15.07
N GLN A 179 -8.71 -7.80 15.88
CA GLN A 179 -8.37 -8.51 17.13
C GLN A 179 -7.56 -9.77 16.86
N SER A 180 -7.98 -10.58 15.87
CA SER A 180 -7.30 -11.84 15.50
C SER A 180 -5.88 -11.63 14.98
N VAL A 181 -5.63 -10.50 14.31
CA VAL A 181 -4.28 -10.15 13.83
C VAL A 181 -3.44 -9.58 14.97
N ASN A 182 -4.02 -8.68 15.78
CA ASN A 182 -3.34 -8.04 16.90
C ASN A 182 -2.88 -9.03 17.97
N GLN A 183 -3.70 -10.04 18.30
CA GLN A 183 -3.34 -11.11 19.25
C GLN A 183 -2.10 -11.92 18.88
N ILE A 184 -1.70 -11.89 17.60
CA ILE A 184 -0.52 -12.61 17.12
C ILE A 184 0.73 -11.72 17.18
N LEU A 185 0.55 -10.39 17.08
CA LEU A 185 1.64 -9.41 17.15
C LEU A 185 2.23 -9.25 18.55
N ILE A 186 1.44 -9.53 19.57
CA ILE A 186 1.80 -9.44 21.00
C ILE A 186 2.44 -10.76 21.43
#